data_841535ebf4b3b9912992c30f143ace1a
#
_entry.id   841535ebf4b3b9912992c30f143ace1a
#
_cell.length_a   1.000
_cell.length_b   1.000
_cell.length_c   1.000
_cell.angle_alpha   90.00
_cell.angle_beta   90.00
_cell.angle_gamma   90.00
#
_symmetry.space_group_name_H-M   'P 1'
#
loop_
_entity.id
_entity.type
_entity.pdbx_description
1 polymer ?
#
loop_
_entity_poly.entity_id
_entity_poly.type
_entity_poly.pdbx_seq_one_letter_code
_entity_poly.pdbx_strand_id
1 'polypeptide(L)'
;MSLEHGLPGRAAATPDAPALETPAGTLSFARLADLAERGATYLDRIDPRDDAPVALLLDGDADFAVWFHAATLAGRRVLPLNLRLTVNELAQQLEHAKARCLLGAAEDPRLAELASRLPLLRAEQPPRPASLPQSPAVRVLRGRDDGRTLAVLYTSGTSGRAKGACLSWANFLASAVAAEERLGESVRGRWLACMPLFHVGGLSMLVRSVVFGSPVRLHDRFDAAAVSDALDAGDIAGISLVPTMLSRLLAHRGSRRAPAGLQVVLLGGAAAPTQLVSRALEAGYPVCPTYGLTEATSQVATASPPLPGATLPQPMRAVLGTRIRIVLEGRDARAGEAGEILVQGPTVMQGYLDDPAATAHALRDGWLHTGDIGCLDAQGALQVLDRRDDLIVSGGENVYPAEVEAVLLEHPSVAEAGVAGVPDADLGARVTAWIVATAGPAPSIEELQRHCRERLAGYKQPREFRFVAALPRTASGKLQRRQLGR
;
A
#
# COMPACT_ATOMS: atom_id res chain seq x y z
N MET A 1 -15.52 -24.73 -7.37
CA MET A 1 -14.07 -24.70 -7.69
C MET A 1 -13.38 -24.09 -6.49
N SER A 2 -12.51 -24.85 -5.85
CA SER A 2 -11.89 -24.45 -4.59
C SER A 2 -10.93 -23.27 -4.86
N LEU A 3 -11.25 -22.09 -4.33
CA LEU A 3 -10.40 -20.88 -4.32
C LEU A 3 -9.08 -21.10 -3.55
N GLU A 4 -8.95 -22.27 -2.92
CA GLU A 4 -7.86 -22.70 -2.06
C GLU A 4 -6.55 -22.98 -2.81
N HIS A 5 -6.57 -23.14 -4.13
CA HIS A 5 -5.41 -23.61 -4.90
C HIS A 5 -4.53 -22.49 -5.48
N GLY A 6 -4.88 -21.21 -5.28
CA GLY A 6 -4.10 -20.07 -5.78
C GLY A 6 -3.80 -20.14 -7.29
N LEU A 7 -2.61 -19.68 -7.69
CA LEU A 7 -2.22 -19.61 -9.10
C LEU A 7 -2.24 -20.98 -9.83
N PRO A 8 -1.76 -22.12 -9.26
CA PRO A 8 -1.85 -23.40 -9.95
C PRO A 8 -3.29 -23.84 -10.22
N GLY A 9 -4.19 -23.66 -9.25
CA GLY A 9 -5.61 -23.99 -9.45
C GLY A 9 -6.26 -23.11 -10.52
N ARG A 10 -5.89 -21.83 -10.58
CA ARG A 10 -6.36 -20.91 -11.62
C ARG A 10 -5.83 -21.30 -13.00
N ALA A 11 -4.54 -21.60 -13.10
CA ALA A 11 -3.92 -22.04 -14.35
C ALA A 11 -4.54 -23.34 -14.89
N ALA A 12 -4.88 -24.28 -13.99
CA ALA A 12 -5.59 -25.52 -14.39
C ALA A 12 -7.02 -25.24 -14.87
N ALA A 13 -7.70 -24.24 -14.27
CA ALA A 13 -9.10 -23.93 -14.59
C ALA A 13 -9.26 -23.11 -15.87
N THR A 14 -8.39 -22.14 -16.12
CA THR A 14 -8.45 -21.21 -17.25
C THR A 14 -7.05 -20.94 -17.80
N PRO A 15 -6.36 -21.97 -18.38
CA PRO A 15 -4.94 -21.89 -18.74
C PRO A 15 -4.62 -20.77 -19.73
N ASP A 16 -5.46 -20.60 -20.74
CA ASP A 16 -5.23 -19.66 -21.84
C ASP A 16 -5.77 -18.24 -21.57
N ALA A 17 -6.54 -18.07 -20.49
CA ALA A 17 -7.06 -16.75 -20.14
C ALA A 17 -5.92 -15.80 -19.77
N PRO A 18 -5.99 -14.51 -20.18
CA PRO A 18 -4.97 -13.53 -19.84
C PRO A 18 -4.94 -13.28 -18.32
N ALA A 19 -3.75 -13.30 -17.75
CA ALA A 19 -3.51 -13.00 -16.34
C ALA A 19 -2.90 -11.61 -16.17
N LEU A 20 -1.80 -11.34 -16.89
CA LEU A 20 -1.07 -10.08 -16.83
C LEU A 20 -0.85 -9.53 -18.24
N GLU A 21 -1.06 -8.23 -18.39
CA GLU A 21 -0.79 -7.49 -19.61
C GLU A 21 0.19 -6.35 -19.31
N THR A 22 1.23 -6.24 -20.11
CA THR A 22 2.26 -5.20 -20.02
C THR A 22 2.60 -4.71 -21.43
N PRO A 23 3.33 -3.62 -21.61
CA PRO A 23 3.85 -3.20 -22.89
C PRO A 23 4.72 -4.27 -23.58
N ALA A 24 5.33 -5.18 -22.82
CA ALA A 24 6.14 -6.29 -23.34
C ALA A 24 5.32 -7.47 -23.84
N GLY A 25 4.02 -7.52 -23.56
CA GLY A 25 3.11 -8.57 -23.99
C GLY A 25 2.16 -9.07 -22.91
N THR A 26 1.43 -10.13 -23.24
CA THR A 26 0.44 -10.76 -22.36
C THR A 26 0.92 -12.11 -21.86
N LEU A 27 0.79 -12.35 -20.56
CA LEU A 27 0.96 -13.67 -19.95
C LEU A 27 -0.41 -14.28 -19.66
N SER A 28 -0.64 -15.51 -20.15
CA SER A 28 -1.79 -16.31 -19.70
C SER A 28 -1.56 -16.88 -18.30
N PHE A 29 -2.61 -17.38 -17.64
CA PHE A 29 -2.46 -18.03 -16.33
C PHE A 29 -1.54 -19.23 -16.36
N ALA A 30 -1.59 -20.05 -17.43
CA ALA A 30 -0.66 -21.17 -17.60
C ALA A 30 0.79 -20.69 -17.72
N ARG A 31 1.03 -19.64 -18.50
CA ARG A 31 2.39 -19.09 -18.64
C ARG A 31 2.89 -18.44 -17.37
N LEU A 32 2.04 -17.70 -16.65
CA LEU A 32 2.38 -17.13 -15.36
C LEU A 32 2.73 -18.22 -14.33
N ALA A 33 1.96 -19.31 -14.30
CA ALA A 33 2.23 -20.44 -13.41
C ALA A 33 3.56 -21.14 -13.75
N ASP A 34 3.84 -21.43 -15.02
CA ASP A 34 5.11 -22.02 -15.49
C ASP A 34 6.31 -21.14 -15.05
N LEU A 35 6.23 -19.84 -15.27
CA LEU A 35 7.30 -18.92 -14.87
C LEU A 35 7.47 -18.85 -13.35
N ALA A 36 6.37 -18.83 -12.60
CA ALA A 36 6.40 -18.81 -11.14
C ALA A 36 6.96 -20.13 -10.56
N GLU A 37 6.65 -21.29 -11.15
CA GLU A 37 7.23 -22.59 -10.74
C GLU A 37 8.73 -22.65 -10.97
N ARG A 38 9.21 -22.16 -12.10
CA ARG A 38 10.65 -22.03 -12.39
C ARG A 38 11.32 -21.11 -11.37
N GLY A 39 10.71 -19.95 -11.08
CA GLY A 39 11.18 -19.01 -10.06
C GLY A 39 11.20 -19.64 -8.68
N ALA A 40 10.17 -20.39 -8.28
CA ALA A 40 10.13 -21.11 -6.99
C ALA A 40 11.26 -22.13 -6.88
N THR A 41 11.53 -22.88 -7.95
CA THR A 41 12.66 -23.84 -8.02
C THR A 41 14.01 -23.13 -7.90
N TYR A 42 14.13 -21.95 -8.50
CA TYR A 42 15.33 -21.11 -8.36
C TYR A 42 15.51 -20.63 -6.91
N LEU A 43 14.45 -20.13 -6.27
CA LEU A 43 14.49 -19.66 -4.88
C LEU A 43 14.93 -20.76 -3.92
N ASP A 44 14.45 -21.99 -4.08
CA ASP A 44 14.86 -23.11 -3.23
C ASP A 44 16.33 -23.48 -3.41
N ARG A 45 16.86 -23.27 -4.60
CA ARG A 45 18.27 -23.58 -4.89
C ARG A 45 19.21 -22.56 -4.29
N ILE A 46 18.82 -21.26 -4.31
CA ILE A 46 19.66 -20.18 -3.77
C ILE A 46 19.56 -20.05 -2.26
N ASP A 47 18.42 -20.41 -1.68
CA ASP A 47 18.22 -20.44 -0.22
C ASP A 47 17.23 -21.56 0.14
N PRO A 48 17.71 -22.74 0.58
CA PRO A 48 16.86 -23.91 0.83
C PRO A 48 16.01 -23.81 2.11
N ARG A 49 16.06 -22.69 2.86
CA ARG A 49 15.30 -22.54 4.08
C ARG A 49 13.87 -22.06 3.82
N ASP A 50 12.92 -22.76 4.38
CA ASP A 50 11.49 -22.56 4.15
C ASP A 50 10.88 -21.33 4.81
N ASP A 51 11.56 -20.68 5.77
CA ASP A 51 10.98 -19.66 6.64
C ASP A 51 11.48 -18.23 6.38
N ALA A 52 12.61 -18.08 5.66
CA ALA A 52 13.16 -16.76 5.36
C ALA A 52 12.33 -16.02 4.32
N PRO A 53 12.00 -14.74 4.53
CA PRO A 53 11.27 -13.97 3.53
C PRO A 53 12.12 -13.71 2.29
N VAL A 54 11.45 -13.64 1.14
CA VAL A 54 12.02 -13.15 -0.13
C VAL A 54 11.67 -11.68 -0.27
N ALA A 55 12.69 -10.84 -0.26
CA ALA A 55 12.53 -9.41 -0.48
C ALA A 55 12.55 -9.09 -1.97
N LEU A 56 11.62 -8.25 -2.42
CA LEU A 56 11.48 -7.82 -3.81
C LEU A 56 11.71 -6.32 -3.91
N LEU A 57 12.83 -5.90 -4.50
CA LEU A 57 13.18 -4.53 -4.85
C LEU A 57 13.11 -4.40 -6.38
N LEU A 58 11.92 -4.61 -6.93
CA LEU A 58 11.64 -4.67 -8.36
C LEU A 58 10.57 -3.65 -8.73
N ASP A 59 10.61 -3.16 -9.98
CA ASP A 59 9.54 -2.35 -10.55
C ASP A 59 8.20 -3.10 -10.55
N GLY A 60 7.10 -2.35 -10.63
CA GLY A 60 5.75 -2.91 -10.63
C GLY A 60 5.34 -3.53 -11.97
N ASP A 61 6.16 -4.41 -12.52
CA ASP A 61 6.01 -5.02 -13.83
C ASP A 61 5.68 -6.53 -13.74
N ALA A 62 5.77 -7.21 -14.89
CA ALA A 62 5.54 -8.65 -14.96
C ALA A 62 6.56 -9.47 -14.14
N ASP A 63 7.81 -9.04 -14.05
CA ASP A 63 8.85 -9.74 -13.30
C ASP A 63 8.53 -9.71 -11.80
N PHE A 64 8.11 -8.54 -11.26
CA PHE A 64 7.63 -8.48 -9.88
C PHE A 64 6.48 -9.48 -9.63
N ALA A 65 5.47 -9.49 -10.52
CA ALA A 65 4.32 -10.39 -10.38
C ALA A 65 4.73 -11.86 -10.41
N VAL A 66 5.64 -12.25 -11.33
CA VAL A 66 6.17 -13.61 -11.40
C VAL A 66 6.93 -13.97 -10.13
N TRP A 67 7.82 -13.10 -9.63
CA TRP A 67 8.60 -13.38 -8.42
C TRP A 67 7.75 -13.37 -7.15
N PHE A 68 6.69 -12.54 -7.09
CA PHE A 68 5.68 -12.62 -6.04
C PHE A 68 5.03 -14.00 -5.99
N HIS A 69 4.55 -14.48 -7.14
CA HIS A 69 3.94 -15.82 -7.22
C HIS A 69 4.96 -16.94 -7.01
N ALA A 70 6.19 -16.79 -7.48
CA ALA A 70 7.26 -17.76 -7.25
C ALA A 70 7.58 -17.93 -5.76
N ALA A 71 7.74 -16.83 -5.02
CA ALA A 71 7.96 -16.87 -3.58
C ALA A 71 6.76 -17.51 -2.85
N THR A 72 5.53 -17.16 -3.28
CA THR A 72 4.31 -17.77 -2.75
C THR A 72 4.26 -19.29 -3.00
N LEU A 73 4.62 -19.76 -4.21
CA LEU A 73 4.68 -21.19 -4.55
C LEU A 73 5.78 -21.93 -3.79
N ALA A 74 6.90 -21.25 -3.50
CA ALA A 74 7.96 -21.78 -2.64
C ALA A 74 7.56 -21.82 -1.15
N GLY A 75 6.35 -21.39 -0.79
CA GLY A 75 5.88 -21.34 0.61
C GLY A 75 6.55 -20.23 1.44
N ARG A 76 7.13 -19.21 0.79
CA ARG A 76 7.90 -18.16 1.43
C ARG A 76 7.08 -16.88 1.61
N ARG A 77 7.36 -16.17 2.69
CA ARG A 77 6.83 -14.82 2.90
C ARG A 77 7.43 -13.86 1.88
N VAL A 78 6.61 -13.01 1.29
CA VAL A 78 7.09 -11.95 0.40
C VAL A 78 7.25 -10.66 1.18
N LEU A 79 8.37 -10.00 0.96
CA LEU A 79 8.67 -8.67 1.49
C LEU A 79 8.81 -7.69 0.31
N PRO A 80 7.71 -7.09 -0.17
CA PRO A 80 7.77 -6.07 -1.20
C PRO A 80 8.39 -4.79 -0.64
N LEU A 81 9.45 -4.30 -1.27
CA LEU A 81 10.17 -3.12 -0.83
C LEU A 81 9.84 -1.90 -1.69
N ASN A 82 9.70 -0.76 -1.04
CA ASN A 82 9.48 0.50 -1.74
C ASN A 82 10.80 0.96 -2.41
N LEU A 83 10.78 1.07 -3.72
CA LEU A 83 11.93 1.49 -4.55
C LEU A 83 12.44 2.90 -4.23
N ARG A 84 11.64 3.71 -3.53
CA ARG A 84 11.99 5.10 -3.18
C ARG A 84 12.74 5.22 -1.86
N LEU A 85 12.92 4.11 -1.12
CA LEU A 85 13.64 4.08 0.15
C LEU A 85 15.14 4.22 -0.07
N THR A 86 15.79 4.85 0.92
CA THR A 86 17.25 4.90 1.00
C THR A 86 17.83 3.53 1.35
N VAL A 87 19.13 3.35 1.14
CA VAL A 87 19.85 2.11 1.56
C VAL A 87 19.69 1.86 3.06
N ASN A 88 19.72 2.93 3.88
CA ASN A 88 19.55 2.81 5.33
C ASN A 88 18.17 2.27 5.70
N GLU A 89 17.10 2.79 5.10
CA GLU A 89 15.74 2.34 5.35
C GLU A 89 15.54 0.90 4.86
N LEU A 90 16.08 0.57 3.68
CA LEU A 90 16.03 -0.79 3.14
C LEU A 90 16.78 -1.78 4.04
N ALA A 91 17.99 -1.43 4.49
CA ALA A 91 18.78 -2.26 5.38
C ALA A 91 18.04 -2.53 6.70
N GLN A 92 17.42 -1.51 7.30
CA GLN A 92 16.62 -1.66 8.52
C GLN A 92 15.44 -2.62 8.32
N GLN A 93 14.71 -2.53 7.20
CA GLN A 93 13.60 -3.42 6.91
C GLN A 93 14.06 -4.86 6.65
N LEU A 94 15.14 -5.05 5.88
CA LEU A 94 15.71 -6.36 5.58
C LEU A 94 16.24 -7.06 6.84
N GLU A 95 16.95 -6.31 7.69
CA GLU A 95 17.47 -6.82 8.95
C GLU A 95 16.34 -7.19 9.91
N HIS A 96 15.37 -6.29 10.13
CA HIS A 96 14.21 -6.54 10.96
C HIS A 96 13.40 -7.76 10.47
N ALA A 97 13.20 -7.88 9.15
CA ALA A 97 12.51 -9.03 8.57
C ALA A 97 13.36 -10.31 8.54
N LYS A 98 14.64 -10.22 8.92
CA LYS A 98 15.61 -11.33 8.80
C LYS A 98 15.67 -11.89 7.38
N ALA A 99 15.51 -11.00 6.38
CA ALA A 99 15.55 -11.39 4.98
C ALA A 99 16.95 -11.89 4.62
N ARG A 100 17.00 -12.97 3.83
CA ARG A 100 18.26 -13.55 3.36
C ARG A 100 18.37 -13.60 1.85
N CYS A 101 17.25 -13.39 1.17
CA CYS A 101 17.17 -13.29 -0.27
C CYS A 101 16.54 -11.94 -0.64
N LEU A 102 17.28 -11.15 -1.41
CA LEU A 102 16.82 -9.89 -2.00
C LEU A 102 16.96 -10.00 -3.51
N LEU A 103 15.84 -9.89 -4.21
CA LEU A 103 15.78 -9.80 -5.66
C LEU A 103 15.57 -8.34 -6.05
N GLY A 104 16.47 -7.81 -6.86
CA GLY A 104 16.41 -6.42 -7.31
C GLY A 104 16.89 -6.24 -8.75
N ALA A 105 16.60 -5.09 -9.36
CA ALA A 105 17.04 -4.79 -10.73
C ALA A 105 18.58 -4.71 -10.82
N ALA A 106 19.14 -5.16 -11.94
CA ALA A 106 20.59 -5.24 -12.15
C ALA A 106 21.30 -3.90 -11.98
N GLU A 107 20.65 -2.87 -12.49
CA GLU A 107 21.19 -1.52 -12.51
C GLU A 107 21.00 -0.79 -11.17
N ASP A 108 20.38 -1.42 -10.17
CA ASP A 108 20.17 -0.78 -8.87
C ASP A 108 21.47 -0.84 -8.02
N PRO A 109 22.18 0.28 -7.86
CA PRO A 109 23.46 0.32 -7.16
C PRO A 109 23.34 -0.06 -5.68
N ARG A 110 22.13 0.01 -5.12
CA ARG A 110 21.84 -0.31 -3.71
C ARG A 110 22.04 -1.79 -3.39
N LEU A 111 21.91 -2.69 -4.39
CA LEU A 111 22.06 -4.13 -4.15
C LEU A 111 23.46 -4.49 -3.61
N ALA A 112 24.53 -3.97 -4.23
CA ALA A 112 25.90 -4.23 -3.80
C ALA A 112 26.16 -3.66 -2.40
N GLU A 113 25.66 -2.47 -2.12
CA GLU A 113 25.82 -1.82 -0.82
C GLU A 113 25.04 -2.58 0.27
N LEU A 114 23.79 -3.02 0.00
CA LEU A 114 23.00 -3.83 0.94
C LEU A 114 23.67 -5.19 1.22
N ALA A 115 24.21 -5.86 0.20
CA ALA A 115 24.94 -7.11 0.38
C ALA A 115 26.21 -6.93 1.25
N SER A 116 26.91 -5.81 1.11
CA SER A 116 28.10 -5.53 1.94
C SER A 116 27.75 -5.22 3.39
N ARG A 117 26.61 -4.57 3.64
CA ARG A 117 26.15 -4.21 4.99
C ARG A 117 25.51 -5.37 5.74
N LEU A 118 24.88 -6.31 5.02
CA LEU A 118 24.14 -7.44 5.56
C LEU A 118 24.77 -8.77 5.09
N PRO A 119 25.81 -9.27 5.75
CA PRO A 119 26.61 -10.41 5.27
C PRO A 119 25.84 -11.71 5.05
N LEU A 120 24.67 -11.86 5.68
CA LEU A 120 23.80 -13.01 5.49
C LEU A 120 22.77 -12.82 4.35
N LEU A 121 22.70 -11.62 3.78
CA LEU A 121 21.79 -11.30 2.68
C LEU A 121 22.43 -11.68 1.35
N ARG A 122 21.74 -12.53 0.61
CA ARG A 122 22.04 -12.80 -0.78
C ARG A 122 21.23 -11.82 -1.64
N ALA A 123 21.87 -10.72 -2.05
CA ALA A 123 21.28 -9.76 -2.95
C ALA A 123 21.66 -10.13 -4.39
N GLU A 124 20.68 -10.39 -5.23
CA GLU A 124 20.89 -10.85 -6.59
C GLU A 124 19.97 -10.10 -7.57
N GLN A 125 20.50 -9.91 -8.78
CA GLN A 125 19.63 -9.73 -9.94
C GLN A 125 18.98 -11.08 -10.24
N PRO A 126 17.65 -11.19 -10.15
CA PRO A 126 17.02 -12.45 -10.53
C PRO A 126 17.17 -12.66 -12.03
N PRO A 127 17.45 -13.89 -12.48
CA PRO A 127 17.40 -14.20 -13.90
C PRO A 127 15.99 -13.96 -14.43
N ARG A 128 15.86 -13.55 -15.67
CA ARG A 128 14.51 -13.44 -16.27
C ARG A 128 13.81 -14.79 -16.12
N PRO A 129 12.60 -14.86 -15.54
CA PRO A 129 11.94 -16.15 -15.28
C PRO A 129 11.83 -17.04 -16.52
N ALA A 130 11.69 -16.44 -17.72
CA ALA A 130 11.65 -17.16 -18.99
C ALA A 130 12.98 -17.87 -19.36
N SER A 131 14.13 -17.41 -18.84
CA SER A 131 15.44 -18.04 -19.07
C SER A 131 15.74 -19.20 -18.12
N LEU A 132 14.93 -19.37 -17.07
CA LEU A 132 15.11 -20.47 -16.12
C LEU A 132 14.71 -21.81 -16.75
N PRO A 133 15.41 -22.93 -16.43
CA PRO A 133 15.04 -24.24 -16.92
C PRO A 133 13.62 -24.64 -16.48
N GLN A 134 12.94 -25.43 -17.28
CA GLN A 134 11.63 -25.96 -16.90
C GLN A 134 11.75 -26.77 -15.61
N SER A 135 10.75 -26.60 -14.72
CA SER A 135 10.69 -27.39 -13.50
C SER A 135 10.28 -28.85 -13.85
N PRO A 136 11.00 -29.88 -13.35
CA PRO A 136 10.70 -31.29 -13.70
C PRO A 136 9.43 -31.84 -13.01
N ALA A 137 8.78 -31.11 -12.12
CA ALA A 137 7.57 -31.55 -11.43
C ALA A 137 6.67 -30.35 -11.09
N VAL A 138 5.36 -30.54 -11.31
CA VAL A 138 4.35 -29.68 -10.68
C VAL A 138 4.58 -29.76 -9.17
N ARG A 139 5.04 -28.67 -8.58
CA ARG A 139 5.10 -28.57 -7.12
C ARG A 139 3.68 -28.61 -6.60
N VAL A 140 3.31 -29.76 -6.04
CA VAL A 140 2.17 -29.80 -5.13
C VAL A 140 2.51 -28.81 -4.03
N LEU A 141 1.76 -27.71 -3.96
CA LEU A 141 1.86 -26.75 -2.86
C LEU A 141 1.90 -27.56 -1.56
N ARG A 142 3.02 -27.53 -0.84
CA ARG A 142 3.09 -28.09 0.51
C ARG A 142 1.95 -27.43 1.26
N GLY A 143 0.94 -28.22 1.68
CA GLY A 143 -0.36 -27.83 2.18
C GLY A 143 -0.39 -26.38 2.66
N ARG A 144 -1.10 -25.53 1.92
CA ARG A 144 -1.23 -24.13 2.32
C ARG A 144 -1.93 -24.13 3.66
N ASP A 145 -1.18 -23.83 4.69
CA ASP A 145 -1.76 -23.31 5.90
C ASP A 145 -2.22 -21.89 5.58
N ASP A 146 -3.52 -21.69 5.38
CA ASP A 146 -4.11 -20.39 5.07
C ASP A 146 -3.83 -19.34 6.16
N GLY A 147 -3.43 -19.79 7.34
CA GLY A 147 -2.96 -18.97 8.44
C GLY A 147 -1.51 -18.53 8.34
N ARG A 148 -0.68 -19.04 7.40
CA ARG A 148 0.71 -18.56 7.25
C ARG A 148 0.74 -17.15 6.63
N THR A 149 1.67 -16.33 7.13
CA THR A 149 1.94 -15.02 6.54
C THR A 149 2.39 -15.17 5.09
N LEU A 150 1.64 -14.57 4.17
CA LEU A 150 1.96 -14.49 2.75
C LEU A 150 2.89 -13.34 2.45
N ALA A 151 2.56 -12.16 2.99
CA ALA A 151 3.33 -10.94 2.77
C ALA A 151 3.52 -10.15 4.06
N VAL A 152 4.67 -9.50 4.16
CA VAL A 152 4.97 -8.51 5.20
C VAL A 152 5.04 -7.15 4.52
N LEU A 153 4.09 -6.27 4.82
CA LEU A 153 4.02 -4.94 4.25
C LEU A 153 4.40 -3.90 5.30
N TYR A 154 5.49 -3.20 5.05
CA TYR A 154 5.94 -2.16 5.97
C TYR A 154 5.07 -0.92 5.87
N THR A 155 4.61 -0.48 7.03
CA THR A 155 3.97 0.82 7.22
C THR A 155 4.89 1.68 8.07
N SER A 156 5.01 2.95 7.72
CA SER A 156 5.74 3.90 8.53
C SER A 156 4.91 4.16 9.80
N GLY A 157 5.40 3.65 10.93
CA GLY A 157 4.68 3.70 12.22
C GLY A 157 4.72 5.09 12.88
N THR A 158 3.74 5.38 13.74
CA THR A 158 3.69 6.59 14.59
C THR A 158 4.86 6.69 15.59
N SER A 159 5.61 5.61 15.79
CA SER A 159 6.78 5.52 16.69
C SER A 159 8.12 5.84 16.03
N GLY A 160 8.15 6.28 14.77
CA GLY A 160 9.37 6.59 14.04
C GLY A 160 10.09 5.39 13.41
N ARG A 161 9.66 4.16 13.69
CA ARG A 161 10.15 2.94 13.04
C ARG A 161 9.06 2.32 12.18
N ALA A 162 9.42 1.91 10.97
CA ALA A 162 8.51 1.18 10.10
C ALA A 162 8.12 -0.17 10.73
N LYS A 163 6.81 -0.51 10.70
CA LYS A 163 6.28 -1.76 11.24
C LYS A 163 5.83 -2.66 10.09
N GLY A 164 6.21 -3.92 10.12
CA GLY A 164 5.81 -4.89 9.10
C GLY A 164 4.49 -5.57 9.44
N ALA A 165 3.39 -5.21 8.79
CA ALA A 165 2.10 -5.87 8.94
C ALA A 165 2.14 -7.25 8.27
N CYS A 166 1.84 -8.30 9.04
CA CYS A 166 1.81 -9.69 8.57
C CYS A 166 0.43 -10.03 8.01
N LEU A 167 0.34 -10.27 6.71
CA LEU A 167 -0.89 -10.59 5.99
C LEU A 167 -0.83 -12.01 5.46
N SER A 168 -1.87 -12.81 5.76
CA SER A 168 -2.00 -14.19 5.29
C SER A 168 -2.72 -14.26 3.93
N TRP A 169 -2.65 -15.43 3.28
CA TRP A 169 -3.48 -15.69 2.11
C TRP A 169 -4.97 -15.55 2.42
N ALA A 170 -5.42 -16.03 3.60
CA ALA A 170 -6.80 -15.89 4.02
C ALA A 170 -7.24 -14.43 4.13
N ASN A 171 -6.37 -13.53 4.62
CA ASN A 171 -6.68 -12.09 4.66
C ASN A 171 -6.89 -11.53 3.24
N PHE A 172 -6.01 -11.85 2.29
CA PHE A 172 -6.15 -11.40 0.90
C PHE A 172 -7.36 -12.00 0.21
N LEU A 173 -7.65 -13.29 0.43
CA LEU A 173 -8.83 -13.95 -0.11
C LEU A 173 -10.11 -13.30 0.42
N ALA A 174 -10.21 -13.06 1.73
CA ALA A 174 -11.32 -12.36 2.35
C ALA A 174 -11.49 -10.96 1.77
N SER A 175 -10.41 -10.22 1.58
CA SER A 175 -10.43 -8.89 0.95
C SER A 175 -10.89 -8.94 -0.50
N ALA A 176 -10.50 -9.95 -1.26
CA ALA A 176 -10.95 -10.12 -2.64
C ALA A 176 -12.46 -10.39 -2.72
N VAL A 177 -12.95 -11.34 -1.93
CA VAL A 177 -14.38 -11.70 -1.87
C VAL A 177 -15.23 -10.51 -1.40
N ALA A 178 -14.75 -9.78 -0.40
CA ALA A 178 -15.41 -8.57 0.10
C ALA A 178 -15.47 -7.45 -0.96
N ALA A 179 -14.44 -7.32 -1.80
CA ALA A 179 -14.46 -6.39 -2.92
C ALA A 179 -15.47 -6.78 -3.99
N GLU A 180 -15.64 -8.08 -4.29
CA GLU A 180 -16.63 -8.56 -5.26
C GLU A 180 -18.04 -8.28 -4.78
N GLU A 181 -18.33 -8.55 -3.51
CA GLU A 181 -19.66 -8.27 -2.95
C GLU A 181 -20.03 -6.79 -3.09
N ARG A 182 -19.06 -5.90 -2.89
CA ARG A 182 -19.28 -4.46 -2.89
C ARG A 182 -19.29 -3.83 -4.28
N LEU A 183 -18.39 -4.27 -5.16
CA LEU A 183 -18.16 -3.69 -6.49
C LEU A 183 -18.84 -4.49 -7.62
N GLY A 184 -19.42 -5.66 -7.29
CA GLY A 184 -20.10 -6.51 -8.25
C GLY A 184 -19.16 -7.19 -9.26
N GLU A 185 -19.70 -7.56 -10.41
CA GLU A 185 -18.97 -8.29 -11.46
C GLU A 185 -17.81 -7.50 -12.07
N SER A 186 -17.74 -6.19 -11.85
CA SER A 186 -16.64 -5.34 -12.33
C SER A 186 -15.24 -5.85 -11.88
N VAL A 187 -15.16 -6.53 -10.73
CA VAL A 187 -13.91 -7.12 -10.24
C VAL A 187 -13.41 -8.28 -11.10
N ARG A 188 -14.28 -8.88 -11.91
CA ARG A 188 -13.95 -9.97 -12.86
C ARG A 188 -13.52 -9.45 -14.22
N GLY A 189 -13.74 -8.16 -14.49
CA GLY A 189 -13.26 -7.49 -15.69
C GLY A 189 -11.77 -7.17 -15.62
N ARG A 190 -11.23 -6.59 -16.69
CA ARG A 190 -9.83 -6.13 -16.74
C ARG A 190 -9.63 -4.93 -15.82
N TRP A 191 -8.64 -5.03 -14.94
CA TRP A 191 -8.24 -3.94 -14.06
C TRP A 191 -6.92 -3.32 -14.50
N LEU A 192 -6.86 -1.99 -14.46
CA LEU A 192 -5.62 -1.25 -14.66
C LEU A 192 -4.95 -1.03 -13.29
N ALA A 193 -3.78 -1.62 -13.10
CA ALA A 193 -2.95 -1.46 -11.92
C ALA A 193 -1.82 -0.47 -12.22
N CYS A 194 -1.93 0.73 -11.69
CA CYS A 194 -0.92 1.79 -11.77
C CYS A 194 -0.45 2.27 -10.40
N MET A 195 -0.94 1.62 -9.34
CA MET A 195 -0.45 1.80 -7.98
C MET A 195 0.76 0.90 -7.72
N PRO A 196 1.74 1.35 -6.91
CA PRO A 196 2.91 0.54 -6.62
C PRO A 196 2.54 -0.81 -5.99
N LEU A 197 3.14 -1.90 -6.47
CA LEU A 197 2.86 -3.26 -6.01
C LEU A 197 3.42 -3.56 -4.60
N PHE A 198 4.28 -2.70 -4.05
CA PHE A 198 4.74 -2.79 -2.67
C PHE A 198 3.73 -2.23 -1.65
N HIS A 199 2.65 -1.58 -2.10
CA HIS A 199 1.51 -1.22 -1.26
C HIS A 199 0.39 -2.27 -1.36
N VAL A 200 -0.36 -2.45 -0.26
CA VAL A 200 -1.45 -3.42 -0.21
C VAL A 200 -2.50 -3.21 -1.32
N GLY A 201 -2.77 -1.95 -1.70
CA GLY A 201 -3.71 -1.64 -2.79
C GLY A 201 -3.26 -2.16 -4.15
N GLY A 202 -1.95 -2.06 -4.47
CA GLY A 202 -1.37 -2.61 -5.68
C GLY A 202 -1.23 -4.14 -5.62
N LEU A 203 -0.66 -4.66 -4.52
CA LEU A 203 -0.43 -6.09 -4.34
C LEU A 203 -1.73 -6.91 -4.41
N SER A 204 -2.82 -6.38 -3.86
CA SER A 204 -4.14 -7.02 -3.88
C SER A 204 -4.64 -7.30 -5.31
N MET A 205 -4.20 -6.53 -6.32
CA MET A 205 -4.59 -6.77 -7.71
C MET A 205 -4.07 -8.12 -8.23
N LEU A 206 -2.83 -8.50 -7.86
CA LEU A 206 -2.24 -9.78 -8.26
C LEU A 206 -3.02 -10.95 -7.64
N VAL A 207 -3.44 -10.82 -6.38
CA VAL A 207 -4.24 -11.84 -5.72
C VAL A 207 -5.64 -11.93 -6.31
N ARG A 208 -6.31 -10.78 -6.56
CA ARG A 208 -7.63 -10.74 -7.20
C ARG A 208 -7.63 -11.37 -8.58
N SER A 209 -6.59 -11.11 -9.38
CA SER A 209 -6.42 -11.76 -10.69
C SER A 209 -6.50 -13.27 -10.57
N VAL A 210 -5.77 -13.86 -9.64
CA VAL A 210 -5.78 -15.31 -9.42
C VAL A 210 -7.12 -15.80 -8.89
N VAL A 211 -7.72 -15.11 -7.92
CA VAL A 211 -8.99 -15.50 -7.30
C VAL A 211 -10.13 -15.48 -8.31
N PHE A 212 -10.25 -14.44 -9.12
CA PHE A 212 -11.38 -14.25 -10.04
C PHE A 212 -11.10 -14.68 -11.48
N GLY A 213 -9.83 -14.89 -11.85
CA GLY A 213 -9.43 -15.13 -13.24
C GLY A 213 -9.53 -13.87 -14.09
N SER A 214 -9.41 -12.70 -13.46
CA SER A 214 -9.49 -11.41 -14.14
C SER A 214 -8.12 -10.92 -14.61
N PRO A 215 -8.01 -10.41 -15.86
CA PRO A 215 -6.75 -9.86 -16.34
C PRO A 215 -6.38 -8.57 -15.65
N VAL A 216 -5.09 -8.40 -15.35
CA VAL A 216 -4.53 -7.15 -14.84
C VAL A 216 -3.61 -6.54 -15.87
N ARG A 217 -3.91 -5.32 -16.31
CA ARG A 217 -2.99 -4.49 -17.09
C ARG A 217 -2.08 -3.74 -16.13
N LEU A 218 -0.79 -4.02 -16.18
CA LEU A 218 0.21 -3.43 -15.30
C LEU A 218 0.84 -2.19 -15.96
N HIS A 219 0.84 -1.10 -15.24
CA HIS A 219 1.71 0.04 -15.48
C HIS A 219 2.68 0.13 -14.32
N ASP A 220 3.96 0.25 -14.59
CA ASP A 220 5.03 0.34 -13.59
C ASP A 220 4.84 1.52 -12.63
N ARG A 221 4.20 2.57 -13.13
CA ARG A 221 3.86 3.81 -12.38
C ARG A 221 2.62 4.47 -12.95
N PHE A 222 2.06 5.38 -12.16
CA PHE A 222 1.01 6.26 -12.64
C PHE A 222 1.59 7.32 -13.58
N ASP A 223 1.10 7.32 -14.82
CA ASP A 223 1.25 8.39 -15.79
C ASP A 223 -0.12 8.75 -16.36
N ALA A 224 -0.50 10.04 -16.31
CA ALA A 224 -1.86 10.46 -16.66
C ALA A 224 -2.18 10.24 -18.13
N ALA A 225 -1.20 10.39 -19.03
CA ALA A 225 -1.37 10.15 -20.46
C ALA A 225 -1.53 8.66 -20.75
N ALA A 226 -0.60 7.83 -20.25
CA ALA A 226 -0.65 6.37 -20.44
C ALA A 226 -1.92 5.75 -19.83
N VAL A 227 -2.35 6.21 -18.64
CA VAL A 227 -3.62 5.79 -18.03
C VAL A 227 -4.81 6.23 -18.90
N SER A 228 -4.81 7.46 -19.40
CA SER A 228 -5.88 7.95 -20.32
C SER A 228 -5.98 7.09 -21.58
N ASP A 229 -4.85 6.77 -22.22
CA ASP A 229 -4.81 5.96 -23.43
C ASP A 229 -5.31 4.52 -23.16
N ALA A 230 -4.89 3.93 -22.03
CA ALA A 230 -5.38 2.62 -21.60
C ALA A 230 -6.90 2.61 -21.35
N LEU A 231 -7.44 3.66 -20.77
CA LEU A 231 -8.89 3.81 -20.57
C LEU A 231 -9.63 3.99 -21.90
N ASP A 232 -9.08 4.78 -22.82
CA ASP A 232 -9.69 5.05 -24.13
C ASP A 232 -9.67 3.82 -25.05
N ALA A 233 -8.83 2.82 -24.78
CA ALA A 233 -8.92 1.49 -25.41
C ALA A 233 -10.25 0.77 -25.11
N GLY A 234 -10.99 1.19 -24.06
CA GLY A 234 -12.38 0.82 -23.79
C GLY A 234 -12.59 -0.55 -23.13
N ASP A 235 -11.54 -1.27 -22.79
CA ASP A 235 -11.58 -2.62 -22.25
C ASP A 235 -11.25 -2.71 -20.73
N ILE A 236 -11.00 -1.56 -20.09
CA ILE A 236 -10.74 -1.47 -18.65
C ILE A 236 -12.08 -1.36 -17.89
N ALA A 237 -12.36 -2.33 -17.05
CA ALA A 237 -13.53 -2.33 -16.16
C ALA A 237 -13.29 -1.58 -14.84
N GLY A 238 -12.06 -1.61 -14.32
CA GLY A 238 -11.75 -0.99 -13.05
C GLY A 238 -10.34 -0.41 -12.96
N ILE A 239 -10.19 0.61 -12.12
CA ILE A 239 -8.91 1.22 -11.77
C ILE A 239 -8.93 1.66 -10.31
N SER A 240 -7.78 1.50 -9.61
CA SER A 240 -7.59 2.04 -8.25
C SER A 240 -6.71 3.27 -8.30
N LEU A 241 -7.16 4.36 -7.67
CA LEU A 241 -6.47 5.66 -7.67
C LEU A 241 -6.45 6.26 -6.28
N VAL A 242 -5.44 7.09 -6.02
CA VAL A 242 -5.47 8.06 -4.93
C VAL A 242 -5.98 9.42 -5.44
N PRO A 243 -6.44 10.35 -4.57
CA PRO A 243 -7.03 11.61 -5.01
C PRO A 243 -6.15 12.44 -5.94
N THR A 244 -4.83 12.49 -5.69
CA THR A 244 -3.88 13.21 -6.54
C THR A 244 -3.77 12.61 -7.94
N MET A 245 -3.82 11.27 -8.07
CA MET A 245 -3.84 10.59 -9.37
C MET A 245 -5.13 10.90 -10.14
N LEU A 246 -6.28 10.84 -9.47
CA LEU A 246 -7.56 11.19 -10.09
C LEU A 246 -7.58 12.65 -10.56
N SER A 247 -7.08 13.57 -9.74
CA SER A 247 -6.99 15.00 -10.11
C SER A 247 -6.13 15.20 -11.36
N ARG A 248 -4.96 14.56 -11.43
CA ARG A 248 -4.05 14.63 -12.59
C ARG A 248 -4.65 13.99 -13.84
N LEU A 249 -5.35 12.87 -13.68
CA LEU A 249 -6.07 12.22 -14.79
C LEU A 249 -7.16 13.12 -15.35
N LEU A 250 -8.01 13.72 -14.49
CA LEU A 250 -9.06 14.64 -14.92
C LEU A 250 -8.49 15.91 -15.59
N ALA A 251 -7.41 16.46 -15.06
CA ALA A 251 -6.72 17.60 -15.66
C ALA A 251 -6.18 17.26 -17.05
N HIS A 252 -5.55 16.09 -17.22
CA HIS A 252 -5.06 15.62 -18.52
C HIS A 252 -6.20 15.37 -19.53
N ARG A 253 -7.30 14.76 -19.08
CA ARG A 253 -8.43 14.43 -19.96
C ARG A 253 -9.33 15.62 -20.30
N GLY A 254 -9.24 16.69 -19.52
CA GLY A 254 -10.04 17.92 -19.75
C GLY A 254 -11.54 17.64 -19.75
N SER A 255 -12.22 17.95 -20.86
CA SER A 255 -13.67 17.74 -21.03
C SER A 255 -14.06 16.33 -21.46
N ARG A 256 -13.08 15.42 -21.68
CA ARG A 256 -13.38 14.03 -22.09
C ARG A 256 -14.11 13.29 -20.96
N ARG A 257 -15.22 12.66 -21.31
CA ARG A 257 -15.97 11.82 -20.38
C ARG A 257 -15.25 10.50 -20.08
N ALA A 258 -15.64 9.85 -19.00
CA ALA A 258 -15.20 8.49 -18.71
C ALA A 258 -15.62 7.54 -19.85
N PRO A 259 -14.75 6.61 -20.27
CA PRO A 259 -15.12 5.58 -21.25
C PRO A 259 -16.25 4.67 -20.72
N ALA A 260 -17.13 4.25 -21.62
CA ALA A 260 -18.31 3.44 -21.26
C ALA A 260 -17.97 2.07 -20.63
N GLY A 261 -16.79 1.52 -20.95
CA GLY A 261 -16.29 0.26 -20.37
C GLY A 261 -15.86 0.36 -18.91
N LEU A 262 -15.54 1.58 -18.43
CA LEU A 262 -15.09 1.80 -17.07
C LEU A 262 -16.27 1.73 -16.09
N GLN A 263 -16.26 0.76 -15.20
CA GLN A 263 -17.35 0.48 -14.25
C GLN A 263 -17.01 0.89 -12.82
N VAL A 264 -15.71 0.97 -12.48
CA VAL A 264 -15.24 1.31 -11.13
C VAL A 264 -13.98 2.17 -11.17
N VAL A 265 -14.00 3.29 -10.46
CA VAL A 265 -12.82 4.02 -10.02
C VAL A 265 -12.75 3.91 -8.50
N LEU A 266 -11.97 2.95 -7.99
CA LEU A 266 -11.79 2.78 -6.55
C LEU A 266 -10.86 3.87 -6.01
N LEU A 267 -11.43 4.80 -5.23
CA LEU A 267 -10.72 6.00 -4.77
C LEU A 267 -10.43 5.91 -3.27
N GLY A 268 -9.17 5.76 -2.91
CA GLY A 268 -8.76 5.59 -1.52
C GLY A 268 -7.36 6.10 -1.22
N GLY A 269 -6.80 5.65 -0.11
CA GLY A 269 -5.43 6.00 0.30
C GLY A 269 -5.31 7.36 1.00
N ALA A 270 -6.17 8.32 0.71
CA ALA A 270 -6.26 9.63 1.35
C ALA A 270 -7.70 10.16 1.33
N ALA A 271 -8.00 11.17 2.13
CA ALA A 271 -9.25 11.90 2.05
C ALA A 271 -9.36 12.60 0.67
N ALA A 272 -10.46 12.34 -0.04
CA ALA A 272 -10.72 12.99 -1.33
C ALA A 272 -11.55 14.27 -1.12
N PRO A 273 -11.13 15.42 -1.68
CA PRO A 273 -11.96 16.62 -1.67
C PRO A 273 -13.30 16.37 -2.36
N THR A 274 -14.41 16.79 -1.74
CA THR A 274 -15.76 16.60 -2.28
C THR A 274 -15.89 17.14 -3.73
N GLN A 275 -15.30 18.29 -4.00
CA GLN A 275 -15.29 18.90 -5.33
C GLN A 275 -14.60 18.01 -6.39
N LEU A 276 -13.51 17.32 -6.02
CA LEU A 276 -12.83 16.40 -6.94
C LEU A 276 -13.75 15.22 -7.28
N VAL A 277 -14.40 14.64 -6.28
CA VAL A 277 -15.32 13.51 -6.47
C VAL A 277 -16.53 13.94 -7.31
N SER A 278 -17.15 15.08 -7.02
CA SER A 278 -18.28 15.60 -7.80
C SER A 278 -17.91 15.85 -9.27
N ARG A 279 -16.77 16.50 -9.52
CA ARG A 279 -16.28 16.72 -10.91
C ARG A 279 -16.06 15.40 -11.65
N ALA A 280 -15.51 14.39 -10.97
CA ALA A 280 -15.31 13.08 -11.59
C ALA A 280 -16.64 12.39 -11.93
N LEU A 281 -17.62 12.43 -11.03
CA LEU A 281 -18.96 11.89 -11.26
C LEU A 281 -19.69 12.61 -12.39
N GLU A 282 -19.64 13.94 -12.44
CA GLU A 282 -20.19 14.76 -13.52
C GLU A 282 -19.56 14.43 -14.89
N ALA A 283 -18.26 14.14 -14.91
CA ALA A 283 -17.56 13.65 -16.09
C ALA A 283 -17.85 12.16 -16.40
N GLY A 284 -18.69 11.50 -15.61
CA GLY A 284 -19.14 10.12 -15.82
C GLY A 284 -18.20 9.06 -15.23
N TYR A 285 -17.18 9.43 -14.43
CA TYR A 285 -16.32 8.45 -13.77
C TYR A 285 -17.07 7.77 -12.63
N PRO A 286 -17.14 6.42 -12.61
CA PRO A 286 -17.87 5.68 -11.57
C PRO A 286 -17.03 5.60 -10.28
N VAL A 287 -16.93 6.72 -9.57
CA VAL A 287 -16.09 6.84 -8.37
C VAL A 287 -16.72 6.12 -7.19
N CYS A 288 -15.97 5.18 -6.63
CA CYS A 288 -16.28 4.41 -5.42
C CYS A 288 -15.26 4.79 -4.33
N PRO A 289 -15.57 5.76 -3.45
CA PRO A 289 -14.72 6.04 -2.30
C PRO A 289 -14.52 4.81 -1.43
N THR A 290 -13.31 4.65 -0.91
CA THR A 290 -12.97 3.55 -0.02
C THR A 290 -12.07 4.00 1.12
N TYR A 291 -12.38 3.54 2.32
CA TYR A 291 -11.52 3.61 3.49
C TYR A 291 -10.86 2.25 3.70
N GLY A 292 -9.57 2.28 3.98
CA GLY A 292 -8.79 1.08 4.25
C GLY A 292 -7.37 1.39 4.69
N LEU A 293 -6.70 0.37 5.19
CA LEU A 293 -5.34 0.44 5.71
C LEU A 293 -4.63 -0.90 5.48
N THR A 294 -3.31 -0.90 5.55
CA THR A 294 -2.49 -2.10 5.36
C THR A 294 -2.84 -3.17 6.38
N GLU A 295 -3.05 -2.79 7.64
CA GLU A 295 -3.40 -3.66 8.75
C GLU A 295 -4.78 -4.34 8.62
N ALA A 296 -5.59 -3.89 7.65
CA ALA A 296 -6.89 -4.52 7.30
C ALA A 296 -6.92 -5.01 5.84
N THR A 297 -5.77 -5.34 5.26
CA THR A 297 -5.61 -5.90 3.90
C THR A 297 -6.39 -5.11 2.84
N SER A 298 -6.21 -3.80 2.82
CA SER A 298 -6.79 -2.80 1.94
C SER A 298 -8.15 -2.26 2.40
N GLN A 299 -9.27 -2.80 1.94
CA GLN A 299 -10.60 -2.21 2.11
C GLN A 299 -11.25 -2.58 3.45
N VAL A 300 -11.80 -1.58 4.15
CA VAL A 300 -12.61 -1.72 5.38
C VAL A 300 -14.05 -1.30 5.13
N ALA A 301 -14.23 -0.14 4.49
CA ALA A 301 -15.52 0.38 4.07
C ALA A 301 -15.42 0.95 2.66
N THR A 302 -16.34 0.60 1.79
CA THR A 302 -16.31 0.99 0.38
C THR A 302 -17.71 1.37 -0.08
N ALA A 303 -17.80 2.41 -0.90
CA ALA A 303 -19.01 2.78 -1.60
C ALA A 303 -19.26 1.83 -2.78
N SER A 304 -20.51 1.47 -3.02
CA SER A 304 -20.91 0.76 -4.24
C SER A 304 -20.76 1.68 -5.47
N PRO A 305 -20.67 1.12 -6.68
CA PRO A 305 -20.68 1.92 -7.90
C PRO A 305 -21.87 2.89 -7.93
N PRO A 306 -21.66 4.13 -8.40
CA PRO A 306 -22.72 5.13 -8.43
C PRO A 306 -23.81 4.75 -9.44
N LEU A 307 -25.04 5.18 -9.16
CA LEU A 307 -26.13 5.07 -10.12
C LEU A 307 -25.88 5.98 -11.32
N PRO A 308 -26.38 5.65 -12.52
CA PRO A 308 -26.27 6.50 -13.69
C PRO A 308 -26.77 7.93 -13.41
N GLY A 309 -25.94 8.94 -13.72
CA GLY A 309 -26.27 10.35 -13.50
C GLY A 309 -26.09 10.85 -12.07
N ALA A 310 -25.57 10.04 -11.16
CA ALA A 310 -25.26 10.47 -9.79
C ALA A 310 -24.21 11.58 -9.79
N THR A 311 -24.44 12.61 -8.97
CA THR A 311 -23.50 13.71 -8.71
C THR A 311 -22.79 13.60 -7.37
N LEU A 312 -23.23 12.64 -6.54
CA LEU A 312 -22.64 12.30 -5.24
C LEU A 312 -22.33 10.80 -5.21
N PRO A 313 -21.24 10.40 -4.53
CA PRO A 313 -20.92 8.99 -4.36
C PRO A 313 -21.93 8.30 -3.45
N GLN A 314 -22.05 6.99 -3.59
CA GLN A 314 -22.76 6.17 -2.62
C GLN A 314 -22.04 6.24 -1.25
N PRO A 315 -22.76 6.05 -0.13
CA PRO A 315 -22.12 6.02 1.19
C PRO A 315 -21.18 4.82 1.33
N MET A 316 -20.06 5.02 2.02
CA MET A 316 -19.15 3.92 2.35
C MET A 316 -19.75 3.04 3.43
N ARG A 317 -19.85 1.75 3.19
CA ARG A 317 -20.30 0.75 4.15
C ARG A 317 -19.24 -0.30 4.38
N ALA A 318 -19.26 -0.92 5.56
CA ALA A 318 -18.38 -2.04 5.87
C ALA A 318 -18.46 -3.08 4.75
N VAL A 319 -17.30 -3.58 4.32
CA VAL A 319 -17.22 -4.64 3.32
C VAL A 319 -17.57 -6.00 3.96
N LEU A 320 -17.91 -6.99 3.16
CA LEU A 320 -18.33 -8.31 3.61
C LEU A 320 -17.37 -8.90 4.68
N GLY A 321 -17.96 -9.39 5.77
CA GLY A 321 -17.21 -10.00 6.88
C GLY A 321 -16.53 -8.99 7.82
N THR A 322 -16.56 -7.69 7.49
CA THR A 322 -15.94 -6.64 8.30
C THR A 322 -16.99 -6.00 9.22
N ARG A 323 -16.64 -5.85 10.49
CA ARG A 323 -17.41 -5.12 11.51
C ARG A 323 -16.67 -3.83 11.86
N ILE A 324 -17.40 -2.74 11.96
CA ILE A 324 -16.87 -1.43 12.35
C ILE A 324 -17.58 -1.01 13.64
N ARG A 325 -16.81 -0.51 14.61
CA ARG A 325 -17.28 0.18 15.80
C ARG A 325 -16.64 1.55 15.85
N ILE A 326 -17.37 2.51 16.37
CA ILE A 326 -16.84 3.81 16.73
C ILE A 326 -16.79 3.89 18.25
N VAL A 327 -15.62 4.17 18.81
CA VAL A 327 -15.43 4.23 20.27
C VAL A 327 -15.06 5.64 20.69
N LEU A 328 -15.86 6.20 21.59
CA LEU A 328 -15.65 7.52 22.20
C LEU A 328 -15.52 7.33 23.70
N GLU A 329 -14.38 7.73 24.28
CA GLU A 329 -14.12 7.68 25.73
C GLU A 329 -14.42 6.31 26.36
N GLY A 330 -14.06 5.23 25.67
CA GLY A 330 -14.21 3.85 26.15
C GLY A 330 -15.62 3.24 26.00
N ARG A 331 -16.59 3.98 25.44
CA ARG A 331 -17.95 3.47 25.11
C ARG A 331 -18.19 3.46 23.60
N ASP A 332 -19.16 2.68 23.17
CA ASP A 332 -19.66 2.77 21.79
C ASP A 332 -20.29 4.15 21.55
N ALA A 333 -19.92 4.78 20.45
CA ALA A 333 -20.48 6.05 20.01
C ALA A 333 -21.89 5.83 19.44
N ARG A 334 -22.78 6.82 19.64
CA ARG A 334 -24.08 6.85 18.98
C ARG A 334 -23.93 7.24 17.52
N ALA A 335 -24.97 7.02 16.73
CA ALA A 335 -25.02 7.45 15.33
C ALA A 335 -24.70 8.98 15.24
N GLY A 336 -23.73 9.33 14.39
CA GLY A 336 -23.24 10.68 14.19
C GLY A 336 -22.20 11.17 15.21
N GLU A 337 -21.98 10.47 16.35
CA GLU A 337 -20.88 10.82 17.27
C GLU A 337 -19.53 10.37 16.69
N ALA A 338 -18.54 11.27 16.77
CA ALA A 338 -17.18 10.99 16.33
C ALA A 338 -16.38 10.26 17.42
N GLY A 339 -15.60 9.27 17.00
CA GLY A 339 -14.70 8.51 17.88
C GLY A 339 -13.68 7.72 17.09
N GLU A 340 -12.86 6.90 17.76
CA GLU A 340 -11.90 6.03 17.12
C GLU A 340 -12.61 4.92 16.32
N ILE A 341 -12.17 4.70 15.09
CA ILE A 341 -12.64 3.62 14.22
C ILE A 341 -11.95 2.32 14.65
N LEU A 342 -12.74 1.36 15.09
CA LEU A 342 -12.28 -0.01 15.39
C LEU A 342 -12.78 -0.96 14.32
N VAL A 343 -11.93 -1.90 13.91
CA VAL A 343 -12.21 -2.85 12.82
C VAL A 343 -12.02 -4.28 13.30
N GLN A 344 -12.96 -5.15 12.95
CA GLN A 344 -12.86 -6.60 13.18
C GLN A 344 -13.31 -7.35 11.93
N GLY A 345 -12.60 -8.41 11.57
CA GLY A 345 -12.96 -9.26 10.44
C GLY A 345 -11.81 -10.06 9.89
N PRO A 346 -12.05 -10.92 8.91
CA PRO A 346 -11.05 -11.82 8.35
C PRO A 346 -9.97 -11.11 7.52
N THR A 347 -10.17 -9.83 7.21
CA THR A 347 -9.18 -8.99 6.51
C THR A 347 -8.12 -8.41 7.44
N VAL A 348 -8.34 -8.45 8.77
CA VAL A 348 -7.42 -7.88 9.75
C VAL A 348 -6.12 -8.71 9.81
N MET A 349 -4.98 -8.02 9.84
CA MET A 349 -3.65 -8.61 9.90
C MET A 349 -3.49 -9.59 11.07
N GLN A 350 -2.50 -10.46 10.99
CA GLN A 350 -2.12 -11.36 12.08
C GLN A 350 -1.39 -10.64 13.23
N GLY A 351 -0.80 -9.50 12.92
CA GLY A 351 -0.01 -8.68 13.83
C GLY A 351 1.16 -8.02 13.12
N TYR A 352 2.01 -7.34 13.88
CA TYR A 352 3.25 -6.80 13.37
C TYR A 352 4.40 -7.80 13.54
N LEU A 353 5.24 -7.92 12.52
CA LEU A 353 6.39 -8.82 12.49
C LEU A 353 7.32 -8.54 13.68
N ASP A 354 7.62 -9.58 14.45
CA ASP A 354 8.55 -9.54 15.58
C ASP A 354 8.31 -8.35 16.57
N ASP A 355 7.09 -7.80 16.59
CA ASP A 355 6.70 -6.70 17.50
C ASP A 355 5.40 -7.04 18.26
N PRO A 356 5.48 -7.90 19.29
CA PRO A 356 4.31 -8.27 20.08
C PRO A 356 3.72 -7.11 20.88
N ALA A 357 4.52 -6.11 21.24
CA ALA A 357 4.04 -4.94 21.96
C ALA A 357 3.17 -4.04 21.07
N ALA A 358 3.64 -3.74 19.85
CA ALA A 358 2.85 -3.00 18.89
C ALA A 358 1.61 -3.79 18.45
N THR A 359 1.73 -5.12 18.32
CA THR A 359 0.60 -6.00 18.00
C THR A 359 -0.46 -5.93 19.10
N ALA A 360 -0.09 -6.10 20.36
CA ALA A 360 -1.00 -6.02 21.50
C ALA A 360 -1.61 -4.61 21.65
N HIS A 361 -0.89 -3.56 21.25
CA HIS A 361 -1.44 -2.20 21.24
C HIS A 361 -2.47 -1.99 20.12
N ALA A 362 -2.23 -2.55 18.94
CA ALA A 362 -3.13 -2.40 17.79
C ALA A 362 -4.31 -3.39 17.82
N LEU A 363 -4.08 -4.63 18.26
CA LEU A 363 -5.09 -5.67 18.32
C LEU A 363 -5.47 -5.92 19.78
N ARG A 364 -6.58 -5.29 20.21
CA ARG A 364 -7.08 -5.39 21.59
C ARG A 364 -8.53 -5.88 21.57
N ASP A 365 -8.86 -6.78 22.48
CA ASP A 365 -10.22 -7.30 22.66
C ASP A 365 -10.85 -7.84 21.37
N GLY A 366 -10.02 -8.38 20.47
CA GLY A 366 -10.45 -8.89 19.17
C GLY A 366 -10.72 -7.80 18.11
N TRP A 367 -10.35 -6.54 18.37
CA TRP A 367 -10.51 -5.41 17.46
C TRP A 367 -9.17 -4.80 17.07
N LEU A 368 -9.04 -4.41 15.81
CA LEU A 368 -7.99 -3.54 15.32
C LEU A 368 -8.34 -2.09 15.68
N HIS A 369 -7.54 -1.48 16.53
CA HIS A 369 -7.56 -0.04 16.84
C HIS A 369 -6.81 0.70 15.76
N THR A 370 -7.54 1.39 14.88
CA THR A 370 -6.94 2.04 13.70
C THR A 370 -6.22 3.33 14.05
N GLY A 371 -6.65 3.99 15.13
CA GLY A 371 -6.26 5.35 15.49
C GLY A 371 -6.88 6.43 14.58
N ASP A 372 -7.66 6.06 13.58
CA ASP A 372 -8.40 6.98 12.73
C ASP A 372 -9.71 7.37 13.40
N ILE A 373 -10.18 8.60 13.14
CA ILE A 373 -11.42 9.14 13.72
C ILE A 373 -12.51 9.15 12.66
N GLY A 374 -13.69 8.69 13.05
CA GLY A 374 -14.86 8.67 12.17
C GLY A 374 -16.17 8.59 12.93
N CYS A 375 -17.26 8.55 12.20
CA CYS A 375 -18.60 8.27 12.74
C CYS A 375 -19.36 7.34 11.81
N LEU A 376 -20.34 6.64 12.37
CA LEU A 376 -21.37 5.90 11.62
C LEU A 376 -22.65 6.72 11.63
N ASP A 377 -23.31 6.83 10.48
CA ASP A 377 -24.66 7.39 10.43
C ASP A 377 -25.70 6.37 10.96
N ALA A 378 -26.98 6.78 11.03
CA ALA A 378 -28.08 5.94 11.50
C ALA A 378 -28.30 4.70 10.62
N GLN A 379 -27.81 4.68 9.39
CA GLN A 379 -27.88 3.58 8.44
C GLN A 379 -26.59 2.73 8.41
N GLY A 380 -25.60 3.04 9.27
CA GLY A 380 -24.32 2.34 9.38
C GLY A 380 -23.32 2.68 8.29
N ALA A 381 -23.48 3.82 7.59
CA ALA A 381 -22.45 4.30 6.67
C ALA A 381 -21.32 5.00 7.42
N LEU A 382 -20.08 4.67 7.03
CA LEU A 382 -18.89 5.24 7.65
C LEU A 382 -18.53 6.59 6.99
N GLN A 383 -18.34 7.59 7.84
CA GLN A 383 -17.68 8.83 7.48
C GLN A 383 -16.36 8.92 8.24
N VAL A 384 -15.26 8.91 7.52
CA VAL A 384 -13.93 9.18 8.08
C VAL A 384 -13.80 10.70 8.20
N LEU A 385 -13.61 11.18 9.43
CA LEU A 385 -13.56 12.61 9.75
C LEU A 385 -12.12 13.11 9.80
N ASP A 386 -11.24 12.27 10.33
CA ASP A 386 -9.82 12.59 10.45
C ASP A 386 -9.01 11.29 10.32
N ARG A 387 -7.94 11.32 9.58
CA ARG A 387 -6.92 10.28 9.72
C ARG A 387 -6.06 10.65 10.91
N ARG A 388 -5.46 9.64 11.55
CA ARG A 388 -4.48 9.82 12.63
C ARG A 388 -3.87 11.19 12.50
N ASP A 389 -4.07 12.07 13.45
CA ASP A 389 -3.66 13.48 13.47
C ASP A 389 -2.24 13.74 12.90
N ASP A 390 -1.52 12.70 12.62
CA ASP A 390 -0.10 12.65 12.36
C ASP A 390 0.26 12.20 10.93
N LEU A 391 -0.68 11.65 10.12
CA LEU A 391 -0.32 11.13 8.80
C LEU A 391 -0.31 12.22 7.73
N ILE A 392 0.85 12.44 7.10
CA ILE A 392 0.98 13.31 5.92
C ILE A 392 0.90 12.45 4.65
N VAL A 393 -0.09 12.71 3.80
CA VAL A 393 -0.14 12.08 2.48
C VAL A 393 0.45 13.05 1.47
N SER A 394 1.68 12.79 1.06
CA SER A 394 2.44 13.65 0.13
C SER A 394 2.73 12.92 -1.17
N GLY A 395 2.15 13.40 -2.28
CA GLY A 395 2.31 12.79 -3.60
C GLY A 395 1.86 11.33 -3.68
N GLY A 396 0.85 10.94 -2.89
CA GLY A 396 0.32 9.58 -2.83
C GLY A 396 1.06 8.64 -1.86
N GLU A 397 2.14 9.11 -1.22
CA GLU A 397 2.92 8.36 -0.24
C GLU A 397 2.58 8.80 1.19
N ASN A 398 2.55 7.83 2.10
CA ASN A 398 2.33 8.07 3.52
C ASN A 398 3.63 8.46 4.21
N VAL A 399 3.65 9.66 4.77
CA VAL A 399 4.77 10.17 5.57
C VAL A 399 4.31 10.34 7.01
N TYR A 400 5.00 9.69 7.92
CA TYR A 400 4.71 9.82 9.36
C TYR A 400 5.63 10.89 9.95
N PRO A 401 5.06 11.96 10.52
CA PRO A 401 5.84 13.01 11.15
C PRO A 401 6.88 12.51 12.13
N ALA A 402 6.53 11.53 12.95
CA ALA A 402 7.44 10.99 13.96
C ALA A 402 8.72 10.36 13.37
N GLU A 403 8.65 9.76 12.17
CA GLU A 403 9.82 9.23 11.48
C GLU A 403 10.76 10.35 11.03
N VAL A 404 10.19 11.41 10.47
CA VAL A 404 10.96 12.57 10.03
C VAL A 404 11.52 13.35 11.21
N GLU A 405 10.74 13.52 12.28
CA GLU A 405 11.16 14.14 13.55
C GLU A 405 12.33 13.39 14.19
N ALA A 406 12.26 12.05 14.22
CA ALA A 406 13.33 11.21 14.76
C ALA A 406 14.65 11.45 14.03
N VAL A 407 14.63 11.49 12.70
CA VAL A 407 15.83 11.76 11.88
C VAL A 407 16.34 13.18 12.11
N LEU A 408 15.46 14.18 12.18
CA LEU A 408 15.89 15.55 12.44
C LEU A 408 16.53 15.72 13.81
N LEU A 409 16.05 15.00 14.83
CA LEU A 409 16.60 15.00 16.19
C LEU A 409 17.98 14.34 16.31
N GLU A 410 18.39 13.53 15.32
CA GLU A 410 19.76 13.01 15.24
C GLU A 410 20.79 14.11 14.88
N HIS A 411 20.35 15.25 14.34
CA HIS A 411 21.24 16.34 14.00
C HIS A 411 21.68 17.10 15.27
N PRO A 412 23.00 17.30 15.52
CA PRO A 412 23.50 17.82 16.78
C PRO A 412 23.03 19.26 17.10
N SER A 413 22.67 20.02 16.09
CA SER A 413 22.17 21.41 16.24
C SER A 413 20.63 21.50 16.34
N VAL A 414 19.89 20.37 16.43
CA VAL A 414 18.44 20.33 16.57
C VAL A 414 18.09 19.91 17.99
N ALA A 415 17.42 20.81 18.74
CA ALA A 415 16.95 20.51 20.09
C ALA A 415 15.55 19.85 20.05
N GLU A 416 14.66 20.39 19.21
CA GLU A 416 13.32 19.85 19.02
C GLU A 416 12.93 19.94 17.53
N ALA A 417 12.15 18.98 17.08
CA ALA A 417 11.56 18.96 15.74
C ALA A 417 10.07 18.66 15.83
N GLY A 418 9.29 19.38 15.04
CA GLY A 418 7.87 19.11 14.82
C GLY A 418 7.59 19.07 13.33
N VAL A 419 6.91 18.04 12.84
CA VAL A 419 6.63 17.86 11.41
C VAL A 419 5.14 17.77 11.19
N ALA A 420 4.65 18.48 10.17
CA ALA A 420 3.25 18.42 9.76
C ALA A 420 3.10 18.61 8.24
N GLY A 421 1.97 18.18 7.71
CA GLY A 421 1.58 18.42 6.33
C GLY A 421 0.97 19.82 6.18
N VAL A 422 1.52 20.61 5.27
CA VAL A 422 0.92 21.87 4.85
C VAL A 422 0.23 21.64 3.50
N PRO A 423 -1.02 22.11 3.29
CA PRO A 423 -1.72 21.93 2.01
C PRO A 423 -0.87 22.37 0.82
N ASP A 424 -0.84 21.53 -0.21
CA ASP A 424 -0.05 21.73 -1.42
C ASP A 424 -0.85 21.26 -2.63
N ALA A 425 -0.89 22.08 -3.69
CA ALA A 425 -1.73 21.82 -4.86
C ALA A 425 -1.29 20.58 -5.65
N ASP A 426 0.02 20.30 -5.67
CA ASP A 426 0.59 19.21 -6.49
C ASP A 426 0.73 17.91 -5.67
N LEU A 427 1.00 18.03 -4.39
CA LEU A 427 1.33 16.91 -3.52
C LEU A 427 0.16 16.48 -2.61
N GLY A 428 -0.92 17.27 -2.55
CA GLY A 428 -1.97 17.13 -1.54
C GLY A 428 -1.53 17.73 -0.21
N ALA A 429 -0.39 17.27 0.32
CA ALA A 429 0.27 17.89 1.46
C ALA A 429 1.80 17.92 1.27
N ARG A 430 2.40 19.04 1.61
CA ARG A 430 3.85 19.24 1.63
C ARG A 430 4.38 18.97 3.04
N VAL A 431 5.40 18.11 3.14
CA VAL A 431 6.08 17.85 4.40
C VAL A 431 6.84 19.13 4.82
N THR A 432 6.48 19.68 5.97
CA THR A 432 7.10 20.89 6.53
C THR A 432 7.62 20.60 7.94
N ALA A 433 8.82 21.02 8.26
CA ALA A 433 9.46 20.85 9.55
C ALA A 433 9.61 22.18 10.30
N TRP A 434 9.25 22.18 11.57
CA TRP A 434 9.50 23.27 12.53
C TRP A 434 10.63 22.84 13.45
N ILE A 435 11.69 23.65 13.52
CA ILE A 435 12.95 23.31 14.17
C ILE A 435 13.21 24.26 15.32
N VAL A 436 13.48 23.73 16.50
CA VAL A 436 14.08 24.45 17.61
C VAL A 436 15.59 24.08 17.60
N ALA A 437 16.44 25.07 17.40
CA ALA A 437 17.88 24.85 17.41
C ALA A 437 18.42 24.69 18.85
N THR A 438 19.53 23.97 19.01
CA THR A 438 20.28 23.92 20.27
C THR A 438 20.90 25.28 20.60
N ALA A 439 21.38 25.46 21.85
CA ALA A 439 22.14 26.66 22.25
C ALA A 439 23.47 26.72 21.48
N GLY A 440 23.48 27.37 20.35
CA GLY A 440 24.63 27.48 19.42
C GLY A 440 24.19 28.06 18.07
N PRO A 441 25.06 28.05 17.05
CA PRO A 441 24.65 28.46 15.72
C PRO A 441 23.56 27.51 15.19
N ALA A 442 22.45 28.10 14.72
CA ALA A 442 21.40 27.32 14.09
C ALA A 442 21.93 26.60 12.82
N PRO A 443 21.51 25.36 12.55
CA PRO A 443 21.91 24.68 11.34
C PRO A 443 21.33 25.42 10.12
N SER A 444 22.07 25.40 9.01
CA SER A 444 21.53 25.90 7.75
C SER A 444 20.46 24.94 7.19
N ILE A 445 19.60 25.46 6.32
CA ILE A 445 18.59 24.62 5.64
C ILE A 445 19.28 23.54 4.79
N GLU A 446 20.37 23.87 4.14
CA GLU A 446 21.18 22.97 3.32
C GLU A 446 21.77 21.81 4.14
N GLU A 447 22.22 22.08 5.36
CA GLU A 447 22.71 21.04 6.29
C GLU A 447 21.59 20.09 6.69
N LEU A 448 20.41 20.60 7.08
CA LEU A 448 19.25 19.79 7.41
C LEU A 448 18.74 18.98 6.21
N GLN A 449 18.71 19.57 5.03
CA GLN A 449 18.34 18.87 3.79
C GLN A 449 19.32 17.74 3.46
N ARG A 450 20.62 17.97 3.60
CA ARG A 450 21.64 16.94 3.40
C ARG A 450 21.47 15.82 4.41
N HIS A 451 21.29 16.14 5.70
CA HIS A 451 21.06 15.18 6.77
C HIS A 451 19.83 14.29 6.51
N CYS A 452 18.73 14.90 6.04
CA CYS A 452 17.53 14.16 5.66
C CYS A 452 17.77 13.31 4.39
N ARG A 453 18.46 13.82 3.36
CA ARG A 453 18.72 13.06 2.12
C ARG A 453 19.50 11.77 2.33
N GLU A 454 20.39 11.76 3.30
CA GLU A 454 21.20 10.57 3.63
C GLU A 454 20.40 9.49 4.38
N ARG A 455 19.24 9.85 4.97
CA ARG A 455 18.50 9.01 5.92
C ARG A 455 17.07 8.71 5.53
N LEU A 456 16.44 9.57 4.72
CA LEU A 456 15.02 9.50 4.36
C LEU A 456 14.83 9.45 2.85
N ALA A 457 13.89 8.63 2.40
CA ALA A 457 13.41 8.64 1.02
C ALA A 457 12.94 10.04 0.61
N GLY A 458 13.12 10.40 -0.66
CA GLY A 458 12.88 11.76 -1.16
C GLY A 458 11.49 12.31 -0.88
N TYR A 459 10.46 11.45 -0.86
CA TYR A 459 9.09 11.86 -0.58
C TYR A 459 8.83 12.17 0.90
N LYS A 460 9.67 11.65 1.82
CA LYS A 460 9.60 11.89 3.26
C LYS A 460 10.33 13.15 3.69
N GLN A 461 11.25 13.65 2.85
CA GLN A 461 12.09 14.79 3.19
C GLN A 461 11.26 16.07 3.30
N PRO A 462 11.46 16.88 4.36
CA PRO A 462 10.83 18.19 4.45
C PRO A 462 11.21 19.07 3.26
N ARG A 463 10.23 19.66 2.63
CA ARG A 463 10.42 20.62 1.54
C ARG A 463 10.51 22.06 2.04
N GLU A 464 10.13 22.27 3.30
CA GLU A 464 10.19 23.55 3.97
C GLU A 464 10.67 23.36 5.43
N PHE A 465 11.56 24.22 5.86
CA PHE A 465 12.07 24.26 7.23
C PHE A 465 11.76 25.63 7.83
N ARG A 466 11.17 25.66 9.03
CA ARG A 466 10.84 26.86 9.77
C ARG A 466 11.51 26.82 11.13
N PHE A 467 12.38 27.77 11.41
CA PHE A 467 12.98 27.90 12.73
C PHE A 467 12.02 28.63 13.67
N VAL A 468 11.82 28.05 14.85
CA VAL A 468 10.91 28.56 15.89
C VAL A 468 11.59 28.56 17.25
N ALA A 469 11.18 29.46 18.14
CA ALA A 469 11.71 29.53 19.50
C ALA A 469 11.25 28.34 20.38
N ALA A 470 10.03 27.84 20.15
CA ALA A 470 9.46 26.69 20.85
C ALA A 470 8.36 26.04 20.01
N LEU A 471 8.14 24.74 20.22
CA LEU A 471 7.03 24.02 19.62
C LEU A 471 5.76 24.10 20.49
N PRO A 472 4.55 24.19 19.88
CA PRO A 472 3.30 24.20 20.64
C PRO A 472 3.07 22.85 21.32
N ARG A 473 2.84 22.89 22.65
CA ARG A 473 2.63 21.68 23.45
C ARG A 473 1.36 21.78 24.30
N THR A 474 0.77 20.63 24.63
CA THR A 474 -0.28 20.52 25.63
C THR A 474 0.30 20.73 27.03
N ALA A 475 -0.56 20.89 28.03
CA ALA A 475 -0.16 20.94 29.44
C ALA A 475 0.61 19.68 29.90
N SER A 476 0.37 18.54 29.25
CA SER A 476 1.10 17.28 29.47
C SER A 476 2.40 17.13 28.65
N GLY A 477 2.81 18.19 27.92
CA GLY A 477 4.05 18.18 27.13
C GLY A 477 3.93 17.57 25.73
N LYS A 478 2.77 17.07 25.30
CA LYS A 478 2.58 16.48 23.97
C LYS A 478 2.55 17.56 22.90
N LEU A 479 3.26 17.34 21.78
CA LEU A 479 3.27 18.24 20.62
C LEU A 479 1.87 18.40 20.02
N GLN A 480 1.44 19.64 19.81
CA GLN A 480 0.16 19.99 19.18
C GLN A 480 0.37 20.30 17.69
N ARG A 481 0.51 19.26 16.86
CA ARG A 481 0.81 19.41 15.42
C ARG A 481 -0.18 20.28 14.66
N ARG A 482 -1.46 20.27 15.05
CA ARG A 482 -2.49 21.13 14.44
C ARG A 482 -2.24 22.64 14.63
N GLN A 483 -1.35 23.00 15.53
CA GLN A 483 -0.96 24.40 15.78
C GLN A 483 0.35 24.78 15.08
N LEU A 484 1.04 23.82 14.45
CA LEU A 484 2.20 24.10 13.63
C LEU A 484 1.76 24.85 12.38
N GLY A 485 2.23 26.10 12.22
CA GLY A 485 1.94 26.92 11.04
C GLY A 485 0.69 27.78 11.13
N ARG A 486 0.11 27.92 12.30
CA ARG A 486 -0.91 28.95 12.60
C ARG A 486 -0.28 30.24 13.09
#